data_204536e08112c1352d1ea2814942ab38
#
_entry.id   204536e08112c1352d1ea2814942ab38
#
_cell.length_a   1.000
_cell.length_b   1.000
_cell.length_c   1.000
_cell.angle_alpha   90.00
_cell.angle_beta   90.00
_cell.angle_gamma   90.00
#
_symmetry.space_group_name_H-M   'P 1'
#
loop_
_entity.id
_entity.type
_entity.pdbx_description
1 polymer ?
#
loop_
_entity_poly.entity_id
_entity_poly.type
_entity_poly.pdbx_seq_one_letter_code
_entity_poly.pdbx_strand_id
1 'polypeptide(L)'
;SPLRILMISRRRPSVYDRRDVHTRDFVSELSLKGLSKVEMKDWLDQLEATDDIESIYQKTGGHPLALELFELYGKSVHVDWLQFIDDEILFKLPDDERELLSILANCDKPLPWLELAERAAWVGPPPKDLLSYGILLELEDGMWLHEALRERLLRDVQ
;
A
#
# COMPACT_ATOMS: atom_id res chain seq x y z
N SER A 1 6.54 -28.09 27.16
CA SER A 1 5.59 -27.38 26.31
C SER A 1 6.35 -26.83 25.10
N PRO A 2 5.82 -26.93 23.89
CA PRO A 2 6.52 -26.44 22.71
C PRO A 2 6.69 -24.93 22.79
N LEU A 3 7.88 -24.45 22.47
CA LEU A 3 8.15 -23.01 22.34
C LEU A 3 7.36 -22.46 21.14
N ARG A 4 6.62 -21.38 21.36
CA ARG A 4 5.94 -20.62 20.31
C ARG A 4 6.52 -19.21 20.25
N ILE A 5 6.88 -18.79 19.06
CA ILE A 5 7.46 -17.46 18.81
C ILE A 5 6.50 -16.72 17.87
N LEU A 6 6.06 -15.53 18.25
CA LEU A 6 5.36 -14.58 17.39
C LEU A 6 6.35 -13.50 16.93
N MET A 7 6.53 -13.38 15.62
CA MET A 7 7.32 -12.32 15.02
C MET A 7 6.39 -11.37 14.28
N ILE A 8 6.55 -10.07 14.55
CA ILE A 8 5.83 -9.00 13.85
C ILE A 8 6.87 -8.21 13.04
N SER A 9 6.67 -8.11 11.75
CA SER A 9 7.59 -7.43 10.85
C SER A 9 6.86 -6.80 9.68
N ARG A 10 7.33 -5.65 9.19
CA ARG A 10 6.84 -5.02 7.96
C ARG A 10 7.27 -5.79 6.70
N ARG A 11 8.35 -6.54 6.79
CA ARG A 11 8.89 -7.38 5.71
C ARG A 11 8.89 -8.82 6.14
N ARG A 12 8.78 -9.71 5.17
CA ARG A 12 8.91 -11.15 5.45
C ARG A 12 10.29 -11.42 6.07
N PRO A 13 10.34 -12.03 7.27
CA PRO A 13 11.62 -12.40 7.88
C PRO A 13 12.34 -13.45 7.03
N SER A 14 13.67 -13.38 7.00
CA SER A 14 14.53 -14.35 6.31
C SER A 14 15.04 -15.48 7.21
N VAL A 15 14.54 -15.54 8.45
CA VAL A 15 15.01 -16.47 9.48
C VAL A 15 14.49 -17.90 9.34
N TYR A 16 13.59 -18.15 8.40
CA TYR A 16 13.02 -19.47 8.11
C TYR A 16 12.90 -19.74 6.61
N ASP A 17 12.85 -21.01 6.23
CA ASP A 17 12.70 -21.46 4.84
C ASP A 17 11.20 -21.52 4.45
N ARG A 18 10.89 -21.34 3.16
CA ARG A 18 9.54 -21.53 2.62
C ARG A 18 8.98 -22.92 2.87
N ARG A 19 9.83 -23.93 2.94
CA ARG A 19 9.45 -25.30 3.29
C ARG A 19 8.88 -25.42 4.69
N ASP A 20 9.32 -24.56 5.60
CA ASP A 20 8.81 -24.54 6.97
C ASP A 20 7.36 -24.05 7.03
N VAL A 21 6.93 -23.25 6.06
CA VAL A 21 5.54 -22.78 5.90
C VAL A 21 4.69 -23.81 5.14
N HIS A 22 5.16 -24.25 3.98
CA HIS A 22 4.32 -24.98 3.03
C HIS A 22 4.38 -26.51 3.18
N THR A 23 5.44 -27.02 3.73
CA THR A 23 5.70 -28.48 3.78
C THR A 23 5.78 -29.02 5.20
N ARG A 24 6.39 -28.27 6.10
CA ARG A 24 6.66 -28.74 7.48
C ARG A 24 5.64 -28.24 8.51
N ASP A 25 4.91 -27.21 8.16
CA ASP A 25 3.92 -26.55 9.02
C ASP A 25 4.49 -26.06 10.37
N PHE A 26 5.78 -25.72 10.39
CA PHE A 26 6.45 -25.20 11.57
C PHE A 26 6.25 -23.69 11.73
N VAL A 27 5.97 -23.00 10.62
CA VAL A 27 5.75 -21.56 10.54
C VAL A 27 4.40 -21.29 9.92
N SER A 28 3.60 -20.46 10.57
CA SER A 28 2.38 -19.90 10.02
C SER A 28 2.61 -18.42 9.70
N GLU A 29 2.34 -18.02 8.47
CA GLU A 29 2.42 -16.63 8.04
C GLU A 29 1.04 -16.02 7.98
N LEU A 30 0.87 -14.87 8.62
CA LEU A 30 -0.31 -14.03 8.50
C LEU A 30 0.09 -12.70 7.87
N SER A 31 -0.41 -12.43 6.66
CA SER A 31 -0.23 -11.13 6.01
C SER A 31 -1.42 -10.23 6.33
N LEU A 32 -1.15 -9.15 7.04
CA LEU A 32 -2.16 -8.12 7.32
C LEU A 32 -2.25 -7.19 6.10
N LYS A 33 -3.45 -7.10 5.56
CA LYS A 33 -3.80 -6.15 4.49
C LYS A 33 -4.54 -4.96 5.09
N GLY A 34 -4.73 -3.90 4.32
CA GLY A 34 -5.68 -2.85 4.67
C GLY A 34 -7.10 -3.41 4.82
N LEU A 35 -7.96 -2.66 5.49
CA LEU A 35 -9.36 -3.00 5.64
C LEU A 35 -10.04 -3.06 4.26
N SER A 36 -10.91 -4.03 4.07
CA SER A 36 -11.81 -4.06 2.92
C SER A 36 -12.85 -2.94 3.03
N LYS A 37 -13.53 -2.61 1.94
CA LYS A 37 -14.61 -1.61 1.96
C LYS A 37 -15.72 -1.96 2.96
N VAL A 38 -16.02 -3.24 3.13
CA VAL A 38 -17.05 -3.71 4.09
C VAL A 38 -16.60 -3.48 5.52
N GLU A 39 -15.39 -3.90 5.86
CA GLU A 39 -14.81 -3.70 7.19
C GLU A 39 -14.63 -2.21 7.52
N MET A 40 -14.23 -1.41 6.54
CA MET A 40 -14.15 0.04 6.69
C MET A 40 -15.53 0.66 6.91
N LYS A 41 -16.57 0.18 6.22
CA LYS A 41 -17.93 0.63 6.44
C LYS A 41 -18.39 0.35 7.86
N ASP A 42 -18.20 -0.87 8.33
CA ASP A 42 -18.58 -1.26 9.70
C ASP A 42 -17.89 -0.37 10.75
N TRP A 43 -16.64 0.00 10.50
CA TRP A 43 -15.89 0.90 11.36
C TRP A 43 -16.40 2.34 11.31
N LEU A 44 -16.67 2.89 10.12
CA LEU A 44 -17.22 4.24 9.93
C LEU A 44 -18.64 4.36 10.46
N ASP A 45 -19.46 3.31 10.33
CA ASP A 45 -20.83 3.30 10.87
C ASP A 45 -20.82 3.42 12.42
N GLN A 46 -19.81 2.86 13.09
CA GLN A 46 -19.61 3.04 14.53
C GLN A 46 -19.26 4.48 14.92
N LEU A 47 -18.69 5.24 14.01
CA LEU A 47 -18.28 6.63 14.20
C LEU A 47 -19.35 7.65 13.76
N GLU A 48 -20.51 7.18 13.31
CA GLU A 48 -21.59 8.04 12.77
C GLU A 48 -21.10 8.93 11.59
N ALA A 49 -20.08 8.48 10.86
CA ALA A 49 -19.53 9.20 9.72
C ALA A 49 -20.52 9.20 8.55
N THR A 50 -20.86 10.38 8.05
CA THR A 50 -21.82 10.56 6.95
C THR A 50 -21.16 10.67 5.59
N ASP A 51 -19.84 10.59 5.53
CA ASP A 51 -19.07 10.74 4.29
C ASP A 51 -19.18 9.51 3.38
N ASP A 52 -19.02 9.74 2.09
CA ASP A 52 -19.05 8.68 1.08
C ASP A 52 -17.89 7.69 1.27
N ILE A 53 -18.24 6.44 1.56
CA ILE A 53 -17.31 5.34 1.81
C ILE A 53 -16.37 5.13 0.62
N GLU A 54 -16.87 5.26 -0.60
CA GLU A 54 -16.04 5.11 -1.80
C GLU A 54 -14.93 6.16 -1.85
N SER A 55 -15.28 7.43 -1.58
CA SER A 55 -14.31 8.51 -1.52
C SER A 55 -13.28 8.32 -0.42
N ILE A 56 -13.69 7.87 0.76
CA ILE A 56 -12.78 7.60 1.89
C ILE A 56 -11.85 6.43 1.53
N TYR A 57 -12.39 5.36 0.96
CA TYR A 57 -11.58 4.21 0.56
C TYR A 57 -10.55 4.56 -0.50
N GLN A 58 -10.91 5.35 -1.51
CA GLN A 58 -9.99 5.83 -2.54
C GLN A 58 -8.84 6.66 -1.95
N LYS A 59 -9.11 7.47 -0.93
CA LYS A 59 -8.10 8.30 -0.26
C LYS A 59 -7.20 7.53 0.68
N THR A 60 -7.74 6.54 1.39
CA THR A 60 -7.03 5.82 2.46
C THR A 60 -6.53 4.43 2.05
N GLY A 61 -7.11 3.85 1.00
CA GLY A 61 -6.85 2.46 0.59
C GLY A 61 -7.21 1.43 1.67
N GLY A 62 -8.07 1.79 2.62
CA GLY A 62 -8.38 0.96 3.78
C GLY A 62 -7.24 0.87 4.80
N HIS A 63 -6.21 1.73 4.69
CA HIS A 63 -5.10 1.71 5.64
C HIS A 63 -5.55 2.17 7.02
N PRO A 64 -5.39 1.35 8.09
CA PRO A 64 -5.94 1.66 9.41
C PRO A 64 -5.49 3.02 9.96
N LEU A 65 -4.19 3.34 9.84
CA LEU A 65 -3.68 4.64 10.29
C LEU A 65 -4.29 5.81 9.53
N ALA A 66 -4.49 5.67 8.21
CA ALA A 66 -5.12 6.72 7.42
C ALA A 66 -6.58 6.94 7.81
N LEU A 67 -7.28 5.87 8.18
CA LEU A 67 -8.65 5.93 8.67
C LEU A 67 -8.73 6.57 10.07
N GLU A 68 -7.81 6.23 10.96
CA GLU A 68 -7.70 6.84 12.30
C GLU A 68 -7.43 8.34 12.21
N LEU A 69 -6.52 8.75 11.34
CA LEU A 69 -6.28 10.17 11.08
C LEU A 69 -7.51 10.86 10.48
N PHE A 70 -8.23 10.19 9.59
CA PHE A 70 -9.48 10.71 9.03
C PHE A 70 -10.53 10.93 10.13
N GLU A 71 -10.62 10.04 11.10
CA GLU A 71 -11.50 10.21 12.27
C GLU A 71 -11.12 11.44 13.10
N LEU A 72 -9.82 11.62 13.40
CA LEU A 72 -9.32 12.67 14.27
C LEU A 72 -9.40 14.07 13.65
N TYR A 73 -9.12 14.18 12.35
CA TYR A 73 -8.90 15.47 11.68
C TYR A 73 -9.86 15.75 10.51
N GLY A 74 -10.74 14.82 10.15
CA GLY A 74 -11.68 14.96 9.06
C GLY A 74 -11.00 15.15 7.70
N LYS A 75 -11.48 16.12 6.91
CA LYS A 75 -10.92 16.35 5.55
C LYS A 75 -9.48 16.86 5.52
N SER A 76 -8.94 17.32 6.65
CA SER A 76 -7.55 17.78 6.76
C SER A 76 -6.54 16.64 6.91
N VAL A 77 -6.96 15.42 7.15
CA VAL A 77 -6.14 14.20 7.21
C VAL A 77 -5.24 14.01 5.99
N HIS A 78 -5.67 14.53 4.86
CA HIS A 78 -4.92 14.43 3.61
C HIS A 78 -3.50 14.97 3.73
N VAL A 79 -3.27 16.01 4.54
CA VAL A 79 -1.94 16.62 4.72
C VAL A 79 -1.04 15.73 5.57
N ASP A 80 -1.53 15.24 6.69
CA ASP A 80 -0.71 14.42 7.61
C ASP A 80 -0.40 13.04 7.04
N TRP A 81 -1.35 12.44 6.31
CA TRP A 81 -1.12 11.19 5.59
C TRP A 81 -0.10 11.35 4.46
N LEU A 82 -0.19 12.43 3.70
CA LEU A 82 0.79 12.74 2.67
C LEU A 82 2.18 12.98 3.25
N GLN A 83 2.26 13.69 4.38
CA GLN A 83 3.51 13.91 5.09
C GLN A 83 4.12 12.59 5.57
N PHE A 84 3.31 11.67 6.10
CA PHE A 84 3.76 10.33 6.48
C PHE A 84 4.28 9.53 5.28
N ILE A 85 3.57 9.58 4.14
CA ILE A 85 4.03 8.94 2.90
C ILE A 85 5.38 9.51 2.47
N ASP A 86 5.54 10.83 2.50
CA ASP A 86 6.79 11.49 2.14
C ASP A 86 7.95 11.04 3.02
N ASP A 87 7.79 11.14 4.34
CA ASP A 87 8.87 10.93 5.31
C ASP A 87 9.22 9.45 5.47
N GLU A 88 8.22 8.58 5.50
CA GLU A 88 8.41 7.17 5.83
C GLU A 88 8.53 6.25 4.62
N ILE A 89 8.05 6.69 3.48
CA ILE A 89 7.99 5.86 2.28
C ILE A 89 8.81 6.47 1.15
N LEU A 90 8.38 7.59 0.59
CA LEU A 90 8.97 8.14 -0.63
C LEU A 90 10.43 8.56 -0.45
N PHE A 91 10.78 9.14 0.69
CA PHE A 91 12.15 9.56 0.97
C PHE A 91 13.13 8.37 1.02
N LYS A 92 12.64 7.18 1.40
CA LYS A 92 13.44 5.96 1.55
C LYS A 92 13.47 5.08 0.30
N LEU A 93 12.69 5.41 -0.74
CA LEU A 93 12.64 4.62 -1.96
C LEU A 93 13.93 4.80 -2.79
N PRO A 94 14.46 3.72 -3.38
CA PRO A 94 15.45 3.78 -4.44
C PRO A 94 14.96 4.62 -5.63
N ASP A 95 15.89 5.21 -6.37
CA ASP A 95 15.57 6.11 -7.50
C ASP A 95 14.80 5.39 -8.61
N ASP A 96 15.11 4.13 -8.89
CA ASP A 96 14.43 3.29 -9.88
C ASP A 96 12.98 2.98 -9.49
N GLU A 97 12.70 2.70 -8.21
CA GLU A 97 11.34 2.54 -7.70
C GLU A 97 10.55 3.85 -7.77
N ARG A 98 11.19 4.96 -7.46
CA ARG A 98 10.58 6.30 -7.56
C ARG A 98 10.23 6.67 -8.99
N GLU A 99 11.11 6.35 -9.94
CA GLU A 99 10.87 6.56 -11.37
C GLU A 99 9.65 5.76 -11.86
N LEU A 100 9.56 4.49 -11.47
CA LEU A 100 8.43 3.62 -11.79
C LEU A 100 7.10 4.21 -11.29
N LEU A 101 7.08 4.71 -10.04
CA LEU A 101 5.90 5.35 -9.47
C LEU A 101 5.56 6.67 -10.17
N SER A 102 6.57 7.45 -10.57
CA SER A 102 6.40 8.71 -11.30
C SER A 102 5.76 8.49 -12.67
N ILE A 103 6.17 7.44 -13.39
CA ILE A 103 5.58 7.07 -14.68
C ILE A 103 4.09 6.75 -14.50
N LEU A 104 3.75 5.90 -13.52
CA LEU A 104 2.36 5.57 -13.24
C LEU A 104 1.51 6.77 -12.81
N ALA A 105 2.07 7.68 -12.03
CA ALA A 105 1.36 8.87 -11.58
C ALA A 105 0.89 9.75 -12.76
N ASN A 106 1.66 9.77 -13.85
CA ASN A 106 1.35 10.51 -15.06
C ASN A 106 0.46 9.77 -16.07
N CYS A 107 0.04 8.52 -15.75
CA CYS A 107 -0.88 7.76 -16.57
C CYS A 107 -2.34 8.03 -16.17
N ASP A 108 -3.23 7.97 -17.17
CA ASP A 108 -4.67 8.16 -16.96
C ASP A 108 -5.40 6.85 -16.64
N LYS A 109 -4.73 5.73 -16.82
CA LYS A 109 -5.27 4.39 -16.61
C LYS A 109 -4.18 3.41 -16.16
N PRO A 110 -4.55 2.27 -15.54
CA PRO A 110 -3.61 1.21 -15.21
C PRO A 110 -2.78 0.77 -16.42
N LEU A 111 -1.51 0.45 -16.20
CA LEU A 111 -0.60 -0.07 -17.21
C LEU A 111 -0.29 -1.55 -16.95
N PRO A 112 -0.31 -2.40 -18.00
CA PRO A 112 0.24 -3.75 -17.88
C PRO A 112 1.68 -3.71 -17.39
N TRP A 113 2.06 -4.69 -16.55
CA TRP A 113 3.40 -4.68 -15.96
C TRP A 113 4.53 -4.60 -16.97
N LEU A 114 4.43 -5.35 -18.07
CA LEU A 114 5.47 -5.35 -19.11
C LEU A 114 5.66 -3.95 -19.73
N GLU A 115 4.58 -3.24 -19.97
CA GLU A 115 4.64 -1.88 -20.52
C GLU A 115 5.24 -0.89 -19.51
N LEU A 116 4.85 -1.00 -18.24
CA LEU A 116 5.41 -0.17 -17.19
C LEU A 116 6.91 -0.42 -16.99
N ALA A 117 7.31 -1.68 -16.94
CA ALA A 117 8.71 -2.08 -16.80
C ALA A 117 9.57 -1.58 -17.98
N GLU A 118 9.05 -1.66 -19.20
CA GLU A 118 9.75 -1.13 -20.39
C GLU A 118 9.94 0.39 -20.29
N ARG A 119 8.90 1.13 -19.93
CA ARG A 119 8.95 2.59 -19.77
C ARG A 119 9.91 3.03 -18.67
N ALA A 120 9.98 2.27 -17.57
CA ALA A 120 10.87 2.55 -16.43
C ALA A 120 12.28 1.99 -16.62
N ALA A 121 12.57 1.31 -17.71
CA ALA A 121 13.80 0.53 -17.89
C ALA A 121 14.05 -0.44 -16.71
N TRP A 122 12.99 -0.99 -16.16
CA TRP A 122 13.02 -1.89 -15.01
C TRP A 122 13.34 -3.32 -15.43
N VAL A 123 14.24 -3.96 -14.69
CA VAL A 123 14.61 -5.36 -14.92
C VAL A 123 14.11 -6.22 -13.76
N GLY A 124 13.34 -7.25 -14.06
CA GLY A 124 12.84 -8.19 -13.06
C GLY A 124 11.33 -8.06 -12.77
N PRO A 125 10.84 -8.76 -11.74
CA PRO A 125 9.45 -8.72 -11.35
C PRO A 125 9.08 -7.38 -10.70
N PRO A 126 7.76 -7.10 -10.51
CA PRO A 126 7.32 -5.93 -9.78
C PRO A 126 7.96 -5.84 -8.38
N PRO A 127 8.29 -4.62 -7.90
CA PRO A 127 8.90 -4.45 -6.59
C PRO A 127 7.96 -4.91 -5.48
N LYS A 128 8.34 -5.98 -4.79
CA LYS A 128 7.51 -6.64 -3.77
C LYS A 128 7.19 -5.74 -2.59
N ASP A 129 8.12 -4.89 -2.19
CA ASP A 129 7.94 -3.98 -1.07
C ASP A 129 6.83 -2.96 -1.38
N LEU A 130 6.78 -2.41 -2.60
CA LEU A 130 5.74 -1.48 -3.01
C LEU A 130 4.36 -2.15 -3.07
N LEU A 131 4.29 -3.38 -3.52
CA LEU A 131 3.06 -4.18 -3.50
C LEU A 131 2.62 -4.49 -2.06
N SER A 132 3.56 -4.87 -1.18
CA SER A 132 3.27 -5.20 0.22
C SER A 132 2.75 -4.01 1.00
N TYR A 133 3.24 -2.81 0.71
CA TYR A 133 2.79 -1.56 1.37
C TYR A 133 1.47 -1.03 0.79
N GLY A 134 0.94 -1.62 -0.29
CA GLY A 134 -0.23 -1.11 -0.98
C GLY A 134 0.02 0.23 -1.70
N ILE A 135 1.27 0.57 -1.96
CA ILE A 135 1.67 1.74 -2.76
C ILE A 135 1.44 1.46 -4.23
N LEU A 136 1.95 0.34 -4.69
CA LEU A 136 1.70 -0.22 -6.01
C LEU A 136 0.58 -1.24 -5.91
N LEU A 137 -0.44 -1.11 -6.74
CA LEU A 137 -1.60 -1.99 -6.79
C LEU A 137 -1.55 -2.82 -8.06
N GLU A 138 -1.85 -4.11 -7.94
CA GLU A 138 -2.06 -4.99 -9.09
C GLU A 138 -3.56 -5.19 -9.28
N LEU A 139 -4.09 -4.61 -10.35
CA LEU A 139 -5.49 -4.68 -10.75
C LEU A 139 -5.66 -5.60 -11.96
N GLU A 140 -6.90 -5.92 -12.32
CA GLU A 140 -7.19 -6.73 -13.53
C GLU A 140 -6.64 -6.07 -14.81
N ASP A 141 -6.69 -4.74 -14.89
CA ASP A 141 -6.27 -3.95 -16.05
C ASP A 141 -4.76 -3.64 -16.06
N GLY A 142 -4.04 -3.95 -15.00
CA GLY A 142 -2.62 -3.69 -14.87
C GLY A 142 -2.22 -3.08 -13.53
N MET A 143 -1.03 -2.50 -13.51
CA MET A 143 -0.47 -1.85 -12.32
C MET A 143 -1.03 -0.45 -12.16
N TRP A 144 -1.32 -0.09 -10.92
CA TRP A 144 -1.83 1.23 -10.57
C TRP A 144 -1.24 1.73 -9.25
N LEU A 145 -1.38 3.01 -9.00
CA LEU A 145 -0.98 3.63 -7.73
C LEU A 145 -2.15 3.83 -6.80
N HIS A 146 -1.88 3.78 -5.51
CA HIS A 146 -2.80 4.31 -4.52
C HIS A 146 -3.08 5.80 -4.82
N GLU A 147 -4.35 6.20 -4.81
CA GLU A 147 -4.76 7.54 -5.27
C GLU A 147 -4.10 8.67 -4.47
N ALA A 148 -3.97 8.52 -3.16
CA ALA A 148 -3.29 9.51 -2.32
C ALA A 148 -1.83 9.73 -2.74
N LEU A 149 -1.15 8.65 -3.13
CA LEU A 149 0.23 8.72 -3.61
C LEU A 149 0.30 9.38 -4.99
N ARG A 150 -0.63 9.04 -5.89
CA ARG A 150 -0.71 9.64 -7.22
C ARG A 150 -0.84 11.16 -7.14
N GLU A 151 -1.77 11.64 -6.33
CA GLU A 151 -1.96 13.08 -6.11
C GLU A 151 -0.68 13.75 -5.55
N ARG A 152 0.02 13.08 -4.66
CA ARG A 152 1.25 13.60 -4.08
C ARG A 152 2.37 13.72 -5.09
N LEU A 153 2.59 12.67 -5.88
CA LEU A 153 3.63 12.66 -6.93
C LEU A 153 3.37 13.70 -8.03
N LEU A 154 2.10 13.92 -8.39
CA LEU A 154 1.74 14.94 -9.38
C LEU A 154 1.97 16.36 -8.87
N ARG A 155 1.91 16.61 -7.57
CA ARG A 155 2.21 17.94 -6.99
C ARG A 155 3.68 18.28 -7.02
N ASP A 156 4.58 17.30 -6.95
CA ASP A 156 6.04 17.54 -7.02
C ASP A 156 6.51 17.95 -8.40
N VAL A 157 5.70 17.71 -9.43
CA VAL A 157 6.00 18.09 -10.83
C VAL A 157 5.58 19.53 -11.15
N GLN A 158 4.80 20.14 -10.28
CA GLN A 158 4.37 21.56 -10.42
C GLN A 158 5.24 22.48 -9.56
#